data_75b5836adfd0455bc64789c830417f25
#
_entry.id   75b5836adfd0455bc64789c830417f25
#
_cell.length_a   1.000
_cell.length_b   1.000
_cell.length_c   1.000
_cell.angle_alpha   90.00
_cell.angle_beta   90.00
_cell.angle_gamma   90.00
#
_symmetry.space_group_name_H-M   'P 1'
#
loop_
_entity.id
_entity.type
_entity.pdbx_description
1 polymer ?
#
loop_
_entity_poly.entity_id
_entity_poly.type
_entity_poly.pdbx_seq_one_letter_code
_entity_poly.pdbx_strand_id
1 'polypeptide(L)'
;MNTATFTATPPLKGWSAYKQALPEDVLAALIVTVLLVPQSLAYALLAGLPPIAGVMASLLPIVAYALLGSSSTLAVGPVAVLAMLTAQAIGPVAQAHGVSASLVALVLSVEIGVVFLIAAALRLDVLAALLSAPVLHGFVNGASLAIALAQVPALLGLPIKGNTLPELWASAQAQPSLQPHAATLLMGGSALLLLWALRRWATPGLKALGLTPRAAQLWGRMAPMLVVTASIASIMLAPQAWTGVALAGAISLGDGLQFAPPWQAPLAVWQDLFTPALLLGLVAYVESLAVAESLAARRGEAISPRRELLGLGAANVAAGLSGAMPVTGGFSRSIVNFDAGARTRFAGLWTALFLGVAMATLGGYLAALPKAVLAATIFLAVLSLVDLHHFSTAWRYHRLEGGLMISVALATLFLGVEPALALGVLLSIVLLLQRTARPHWAEVGRLPGTEVFRNVRRHQVETLPHLLQVRVDESLVFTNTRWLADTLGQLVQQRTAVRHLVLMMPAVNFIDLSGLEGLQKLNDELRQRGVTLHLSELKGPVADRLKAGGLEQWLTGRVFLTEAEAWHALQAP
;
A
#
# COMPACT_ATOMS: atom_id res chain seq x y z
N MET A 1 2.71 -29.75 14.33
CA MET A 1 3.44 -28.67 13.64
C MET A 1 4.52 -29.34 12.79
N ASN A 2 4.24 -29.63 11.52
CA ASN A 2 5.22 -30.14 10.58
C ASN A 2 5.87 -28.94 9.89
N THR A 3 7.10 -28.65 10.27
CA THR A 3 7.98 -27.71 9.56
C THR A 3 8.39 -28.37 8.25
N ALA A 4 7.64 -28.10 7.17
CA ALA A 4 8.13 -28.35 5.85
C ALA A 4 9.32 -27.41 5.61
N THR A 5 10.52 -27.95 5.60
CA THR A 5 11.74 -27.28 5.17
C THR A 5 11.55 -26.81 3.72
N PHE A 6 11.24 -25.54 3.56
CA PHE A 6 11.30 -24.89 2.26
C PHE A 6 12.78 -24.77 1.86
N THR A 7 13.23 -25.66 1.00
CA THR A 7 14.50 -25.48 0.31
C THR A 7 14.36 -24.28 -0.63
N ALA A 8 15.06 -23.19 -0.30
CA ALA A 8 15.16 -22.02 -1.15
C ALA A 8 15.71 -22.45 -2.52
N THR A 9 14.88 -22.43 -3.56
CA THR A 9 15.33 -22.66 -4.92
C THR A 9 16.13 -21.44 -5.37
N PRO A 10 17.38 -21.59 -5.83
CA PRO A 10 18.18 -20.44 -6.26
C PRO A 10 17.50 -19.71 -7.44
N PRO A 11 17.65 -18.37 -7.53
CA PRO A 11 17.07 -17.59 -8.61
C PRO A 11 17.56 -18.11 -9.96
N LEU A 12 16.63 -18.45 -10.83
CA LEU A 12 16.92 -18.99 -12.16
C LEU A 12 17.58 -17.91 -13.01
N LYS A 13 18.86 -18.10 -13.36
CA LYS A 13 19.61 -17.21 -14.25
C LYS A 13 19.94 -17.93 -15.55
N GLY A 14 19.60 -17.30 -16.69
CA GLY A 14 19.94 -17.80 -18.04
C GLY A 14 18.82 -18.54 -18.75
N TRP A 15 19.02 -18.74 -20.06
CA TRP A 15 18.01 -19.35 -20.96
C TRP A 15 17.69 -20.83 -20.66
N SER A 16 18.67 -21.60 -20.19
CA SER A 16 18.48 -22.99 -19.78
C SER A 16 17.55 -23.13 -18.58
N ALA A 17 17.69 -22.24 -17.61
CA ALA A 17 16.85 -22.18 -16.41
C ALA A 17 15.41 -21.75 -16.74
N TYR A 18 15.22 -20.85 -17.70
CA TYR A 18 13.90 -20.50 -18.21
C TYR A 18 13.19 -21.69 -18.85
N LYS A 19 13.90 -22.47 -19.70
CA LYS A 19 13.32 -23.68 -20.31
C LYS A 19 12.82 -24.70 -19.28
N GLN A 20 13.52 -24.84 -18.15
CA GLN A 20 13.11 -25.72 -17.05
C GLN A 20 11.86 -25.21 -16.32
N ALA A 21 11.70 -23.88 -16.19
CA ALA A 21 10.55 -23.27 -15.54
C ALA A 21 9.30 -23.19 -16.46
N LEU A 22 9.46 -23.35 -17.75
CA LEU A 22 8.41 -23.12 -18.75
C LEU A 22 7.11 -23.92 -18.50
N PRO A 23 7.13 -25.24 -18.16
CA PRO A 23 5.90 -25.98 -17.93
C PRO A 23 5.11 -25.46 -16.73
N GLU A 24 5.81 -25.03 -15.67
CA GLU A 24 5.21 -24.50 -14.45
C GLU A 24 4.66 -23.09 -14.67
N ASP A 25 5.38 -22.24 -15.40
CA ASP A 25 4.94 -20.90 -15.78
C ASP A 25 3.70 -20.96 -16.71
N VAL A 26 3.67 -21.86 -17.67
CA VAL A 26 2.53 -22.07 -18.57
C VAL A 26 1.29 -22.56 -17.79
N LEU A 27 1.47 -23.53 -16.89
CA LEU A 27 0.36 -24.03 -16.05
C LEU A 27 -0.18 -22.92 -15.13
N ALA A 28 0.72 -22.18 -14.49
CA ALA A 28 0.35 -21.06 -13.64
C ALA A 28 -0.40 -19.98 -14.43
N ALA A 29 0.09 -19.63 -15.61
CA ALA A 29 -0.54 -18.69 -16.51
C ALA A 29 -1.96 -19.10 -16.92
N LEU A 30 -2.16 -20.37 -17.24
CA LEU A 30 -3.50 -20.89 -17.58
C LEU A 30 -4.49 -20.72 -16.42
N ILE A 31 -4.06 -21.05 -15.19
CA ILE A 31 -4.89 -20.92 -13.99
C ILE A 31 -5.20 -19.44 -13.71
N VAL A 32 -4.18 -18.57 -13.83
CA VAL A 32 -4.35 -17.13 -13.62
C VAL A 32 -5.28 -16.54 -14.67
N THR A 33 -5.17 -16.95 -15.94
CA THR A 33 -6.04 -16.47 -17.03
C THR A 33 -7.52 -16.76 -16.76
N VAL A 34 -7.83 -17.96 -16.29
CA VAL A 34 -9.22 -18.35 -15.95
C VAL A 34 -9.84 -17.42 -14.89
N LEU A 35 -9.04 -16.99 -13.90
CA LEU A 35 -9.48 -16.03 -12.89
C LEU A 35 -9.54 -14.60 -13.43
N LEU A 36 -8.61 -14.28 -14.32
CA LEU A 36 -8.42 -12.91 -14.81
C LEU A 36 -9.57 -12.46 -15.72
N VAL A 37 -10.14 -13.35 -16.53
CA VAL A 37 -11.25 -13.01 -17.45
C VAL A 37 -12.41 -12.32 -16.71
N PRO A 38 -13.10 -12.94 -15.74
CA PRO A 38 -14.20 -12.28 -15.05
C PRO A 38 -13.76 -11.08 -14.23
N GLN A 39 -12.57 -11.13 -13.62
CA GLN A 39 -12.06 -10.03 -12.78
C GLN A 39 -11.73 -8.78 -13.60
N SER A 40 -11.10 -8.93 -14.76
CA SER A 40 -10.75 -7.79 -15.60
C SER A 40 -11.99 -7.05 -16.10
N LEU A 41 -13.02 -7.79 -16.53
CA LEU A 41 -14.30 -7.20 -16.94
C LEU A 41 -14.99 -6.48 -15.77
N ALA A 42 -15.03 -7.14 -14.61
CA ALA A 42 -15.64 -6.59 -13.41
C ALA A 42 -14.97 -5.28 -12.96
N TYR A 43 -13.65 -5.25 -12.95
CA TYR A 43 -12.90 -4.05 -12.51
C TYR A 43 -12.97 -2.90 -13.50
N ALA A 44 -13.09 -3.16 -14.81
CA ALA A 44 -13.39 -2.10 -15.78
C ALA A 44 -14.76 -1.45 -15.50
N LEU A 45 -15.79 -2.27 -15.26
CA LEU A 45 -17.11 -1.77 -14.88
C LEU A 45 -17.10 -0.99 -13.56
N LEU A 46 -16.32 -1.45 -12.57
CA LEU A 46 -16.11 -0.75 -11.31
C LEU A 46 -15.44 0.60 -11.53
N ALA A 47 -14.52 0.70 -12.49
CA ALA A 47 -13.88 1.95 -12.90
C ALA A 47 -14.80 2.88 -13.73
N GLY A 48 -16.04 2.46 -14.03
CA GLY A 48 -16.95 3.20 -14.89
C GLY A 48 -16.58 3.15 -16.37
N LEU A 49 -15.78 2.17 -16.77
CA LEU A 49 -15.25 2.00 -18.12
C LEU A 49 -15.91 0.81 -18.85
N PRO A 50 -15.87 0.78 -20.19
CA PRO A 50 -16.27 -0.41 -20.93
C PRO A 50 -15.49 -1.66 -20.50
N PRO A 51 -16.12 -2.84 -20.47
CA PRO A 51 -15.47 -4.09 -20.01
C PRO A 51 -14.15 -4.41 -20.76
N ILE A 52 -14.06 -4.02 -22.03
CA ILE A 52 -12.87 -4.22 -22.85
C ILE A 52 -11.63 -3.52 -22.28
N ALA A 53 -11.77 -2.36 -21.63
CA ALA A 53 -10.65 -1.64 -21.02
C ALA A 53 -9.93 -2.49 -19.93
N GLY A 54 -10.67 -3.31 -19.19
CA GLY A 54 -10.09 -4.24 -18.22
C GLY A 54 -9.33 -5.39 -18.88
N VAL A 55 -9.81 -5.86 -20.01
CA VAL A 55 -9.09 -6.89 -20.81
C VAL A 55 -7.79 -6.30 -21.34
N MET A 56 -7.84 -5.11 -21.95
CA MET A 56 -6.65 -4.42 -22.46
C MET A 56 -5.64 -4.14 -21.35
N ALA A 57 -6.10 -3.81 -20.13
CA ALA A 57 -5.28 -3.65 -18.94
C ALA A 57 -4.57 -4.96 -18.49
N SER A 58 -5.01 -6.07 -19.00
CA SER A 58 -4.46 -7.41 -18.71
C SER A 58 -3.69 -8.04 -19.89
N LEU A 59 -3.39 -7.26 -20.93
CA LEU A 59 -2.60 -7.69 -22.09
C LEU A 59 -1.23 -7.01 -22.11
N LEU A 60 -1.09 -5.88 -22.83
CA LEU A 60 0.20 -5.19 -22.97
C LEU A 60 0.83 -4.75 -21.65
N PRO A 61 0.09 -4.27 -20.63
CA PRO A 61 0.67 -3.93 -19.34
C PRO A 61 1.38 -5.10 -18.66
N ILE A 62 0.80 -6.32 -18.72
CA ILE A 62 1.44 -7.52 -18.15
C ILE A 62 2.74 -7.84 -18.88
N VAL A 63 2.76 -7.71 -20.20
CA VAL A 63 3.97 -7.91 -21.03
C VAL A 63 5.06 -6.91 -20.64
N ALA A 64 4.71 -5.62 -20.54
CA ALA A 64 5.65 -4.57 -20.16
C ALA A 64 6.26 -4.82 -18.77
N TYR A 65 5.42 -5.20 -17.80
CA TYR A 65 5.90 -5.56 -16.46
C TYR A 65 6.80 -6.81 -16.49
N ALA A 66 6.44 -7.85 -17.21
CA ALA A 66 7.22 -9.08 -17.32
C ALA A 66 8.63 -8.83 -17.87
N LEU A 67 8.82 -7.80 -18.68
CA LEU A 67 10.13 -7.44 -19.23
C LEU A 67 10.99 -6.64 -18.22
N LEU A 68 10.41 -5.73 -17.46
CA LEU A 68 11.15 -4.73 -16.65
C LEU A 68 11.05 -4.95 -15.13
N GLY A 69 9.97 -5.57 -14.64
CA GLY A 69 9.75 -5.84 -13.21
C GLY A 69 10.80 -6.77 -12.58
N SER A 70 10.78 -6.90 -11.26
CA SER A 70 11.72 -7.76 -10.52
C SER A 70 11.06 -8.98 -9.89
N SER A 71 9.76 -8.96 -9.60
CA SER A 71 9.06 -10.06 -8.95
C SER A 71 8.80 -11.22 -9.90
N SER A 72 9.09 -12.44 -9.44
CA SER A 72 8.79 -13.68 -10.18
C SER A 72 7.30 -14.07 -10.13
N THR A 73 6.55 -13.49 -9.20
CA THR A 73 5.18 -13.93 -8.86
C THR A 73 4.13 -12.86 -8.93
N LEU A 74 4.52 -11.58 -8.97
CA LEU A 74 3.58 -10.47 -9.01
C LEU A 74 2.76 -10.50 -10.30
N ALA A 75 1.45 -10.59 -10.19
CA ALA A 75 0.52 -10.55 -11.32
C ALA A 75 -0.07 -9.15 -11.45
N VAL A 76 0.45 -8.37 -12.40
CA VAL A 76 0.02 -7.00 -12.69
C VAL A 76 -1.25 -7.01 -13.54
N GLY A 77 -2.10 -5.99 -13.37
CA GLY A 77 -3.33 -5.78 -14.12
C GLY A 77 -4.34 -4.96 -13.33
N PRO A 78 -5.62 -4.90 -13.74
CA PRO A 78 -6.65 -4.14 -13.03
C PRO A 78 -6.91 -4.77 -11.65
N VAL A 79 -7.05 -3.94 -10.61
CA VAL A 79 -7.32 -4.32 -9.22
C VAL A 79 -8.50 -3.52 -8.70
N ALA A 80 -9.32 -4.11 -7.80
CA ALA A 80 -10.57 -3.49 -7.34
C ALA A 80 -10.35 -2.10 -6.73
N VAL A 81 -9.36 -1.97 -5.87
CA VAL A 81 -9.04 -0.70 -5.20
C VAL A 81 -8.64 0.36 -6.23
N LEU A 82 -7.70 0.05 -7.12
CA LEU A 82 -7.27 1.00 -8.15
C LEU A 82 -8.38 1.32 -9.16
N ALA A 83 -9.26 0.35 -9.48
CA ALA A 83 -10.41 0.56 -10.35
C ALA A 83 -11.40 1.58 -9.75
N MET A 84 -11.70 1.47 -8.45
CA MET A 84 -12.55 2.43 -7.77
C MET A 84 -11.91 3.83 -7.70
N LEU A 85 -10.61 3.89 -7.40
CA LEU A 85 -9.84 5.13 -7.45
C LEU A 85 -9.89 5.79 -8.82
N THR A 86 -9.71 4.98 -9.87
CA THR A 86 -9.82 5.43 -11.26
C THR A 86 -11.20 6.02 -11.51
N ALA A 87 -12.29 5.36 -11.09
CA ALA A 87 -13.65 5.87 -11.25
C ALA A 87 -13.85 7.26 -10.62
N GLN A 88 -13.33 7.45 -9.42
CA GLN A 88 -13.43 8.73 -8.69
C GLN A 88 -12.63 9.84 -9.34
N ALA A 89 -11.45 9.52 -9.88
CA ALA A 89 -10.59 10.51 -10.55
C ALA A 89 -11.11 10.90 -11.93
N ILE A 90 -11.52 9.91 -12.75
CA ILE A 90 -11.87 10.17 -14.15
C ILE A 90 -13.26 10.78 -14.34
N GLY A 91 -14.23 10.44 -13.46
CA GLY A 91 -15.62 10.85 -13.62
C GLY A 91 -15.80 12.38 -13.64
N PRO A 92 -15.38 13.11 -12.61
CA PRO A 92 -15.47 14.56 -12.55
C PRO A 92 -14.72 15.26 -13.70
N VAL A 93 -13.50 14.81 -14.04
CA VAL A 93 -12.67 15.39 -15.10
C VAL A 93 -13.33 15.18 -16.47
N ALA A 94 -13.87 13.99 -16.74
CA ALA A 94 -14.57 13.70 -17.98
C ALA A 94 -15.80 14.61 -18.17
N GLN A 95 -16.58 14.83 -17.10
CA GLN A 95 -17.73 15.73 -17.11
C GLN A 95 -17.34 17.20 -17.30
N ALA A 96 -16.31 17.66 -16.57
CA ALA A 96 -15.84 19.05 -16.63
C ALA A 96 -15.34 19.45 -18.02
N HIS A 97 -14.67 18.54 -18.73
CA HIS A 97 -14.07 18.81 -20.05
C HIS A 97 -14.89 18.26 -21.23
N GLY A 98 -16.02 17.59 -20.99
CA GLY A 98 -16.88 17.04 -22.05
C GLY A 98 -16.19 15.95 -22.89
N VAL A 99 -15.23 15.22 -22.31
CA VAL A 99 -14.49 14.14 -22.97
C VAL A 99 -14.92 12.76 -22.44
N SER A 100 -14.61 11.70 -23.18
CA SER A 100 -14.97 10.35 -22.74
C SER A 100 -14.15 9.92 -21.51
N ALA A 101 -14.79 9.22 -20.57
CA ALA A 101 -14.11 8.66 -19.41
C ALA A 101 -12.96 7.71 -19.81
N SER A 102 -13.09 7.00 -20.94
CA SER A 102 -12.02 6.15 -21.47
C SER A 102 -10.78 6.96 -21.82
N LEU A 103 -10.92 8.11 -22.51
CA LEU A 103 -9.78 8.96 -22.83
C LEU A 103 -9.10 9.48 -21.57
N VAL A 104 -9.87 9.92 -20.58
CA VAL A 104 -9.35 10.40 -19.28
C VAL A 104 -8.59 9.27 -18.54
N ALA A 105 -9.08 8.03 -18.58
CA ALA A 105 -8.41 6.88 -17.99
C ALA A 105 -7.06 6.56 -18.67
N LEU A 106 -6.95 6.77 -19.99
CA LEU A 106 -5.68 6.61 -20.71
C LEU A 106 -4.66 7.66 -20.30
N VAL A 107 -5.08 8.92 -20.17
CA VAL A 107 -4.22 10.01 -19.69
C VAL A 107 -3.73 9.69 -18.28
N LEU A 108 -4.63 9.34 -17.36
CA LEU A 108 -4.30 8.96 -15.99
C LEU A 108 -3.29 7.81 -15.95
N SER A 109 -3.47 6.79 -16.80
CA SER A 109 -2.54 5.67 -16.88
C SER A 109 -1.14 6.10 -17.31
N VAL A 110 -1.05 6.96 -18.34
CA VAL A 110 0.24 7.50 -18.80
C VAL A 110 0.90 8.33 -17.72
N GLU A 111 0.16 9.20 -17.03
CA GLU A 111 0.69 10.04 -15.95
C GLU A 111 1.24 9.21 -14.80
N ILE A 112 0.49 8.22 -14.30
CA ILE A 112 0.98 7.28 -13.28
C ILE A 112 2.26 6.59 -13.77
N GLY A 113 2.26 6.12 -15.02
CA GLY A 113 3.42 5.47 -15.62
C GLY A 113 4.64 6.38 -15.67
N VAL A 114 4.48 7.62 -16.12
CA VAL A 114 5.55 8.63 -16.20
C VAL A 114 6.06 8.99 -14.80
N VAL A 115 5.16 9.17 -13.82
CA VAL A 115 5.52 9.42 -12.41
C VAL A 115 6.40 8.30 -11.88
N PHE A 116 6.05 7.03 -12.12
CA PHE A 116 6.85 5.89 -11.68
C PHE A 116 8.22 5.83 -12.38
N LEU A 117 8.28 6.12 -13.67
CA LEU A 117 9.55 6.14 -14.41
C LEU A 117 10.48 7.27 -13.92
N ILE A 118 9.92 8.45 -13.64
CA ILE A 118 10.67 9.57 -13.05
C ILE A 118 11.14 9.20 -11.65
N ALA A 119 10.26 8.64 -10.81
CA ALA A 119 10.60 8.20 -9.47
C ALA A 119 11.73 7.15 -9.48
N ALA A 120 11.70 6.20 -10.41
CA ALA A 120 12.76 5.21 -10.58
C ALA A 120 14.09 5.84 -11.03
N ALA A 121 14.04 6.83 -11.93
CA ALA A 121 15.23 7.55 -12.42
C ALA A 121 15.87 8.38 -11.30
N LEU A 122 15.07 9.06 -10.49
CA LEU A 122 15.49 9.88 -9.35
C LEU A 122 15.78 9.05 -8.09
N ARG A 123 15.61 7.72 -8.13
CA ARG A 123 15.79 6.81 -6.98
C ARG A 123 14.89 7.15 -5.79
N LEU A 124 13.65 7.54 -6.07
CA LEU A 124 12.63 7.87 -5.07
C LEU A 124 11.86 6.62 -4.60
N ASP A 125 12.46 5.45 -4.66
CA ASP A 125 11.91 4.20 -4.14
C ASP A 125 11.61 4.25 -2.63
N VAL A 126 12.27 5.15 -1.90
CA VAL A 126 11.98 5.48 -0.49
C VAL A 126 10.57 6.05 -0.26
N LEU A 127 9.90 6.58 -1.30
CA LEU A 127 8.53 7.13 -1.19
C LEU A 127 7.50 6.10 -0.69
N ALA A 128 7.75 4.82 -0.86
CA ALA A 128 6.93 3.77 -0.26
C ALA A 128 6.82 3.91 1.28
N ALA A 129 7.84 4.47 1.93
CA ALA A 129 7.83 4.71 3.37
C ALA A 129 6.91 5.86 3.82
N LEU A 130 6.38 6.69 2.90
CA LEU A 130 5.43 7.77 3.23
C LEU A 130 4.08 7.25 3.69
N LEU A 131 3.66 6.08 3.22
CA LEU A 131 2.45 5.41 3.67
C LEU A 131 2.77 4.50 4.85
N SER A 132 2.41 4.92 6.05
CA SER A 132 2.55 4.06 7.22
C SER A 132 1.59 2.86 7.16
N ALA A 133 1.95 1.73 7.77
CA ALA A 133 1.09 0.54 7.81
C ALA A 133 -0.34 0.82 8.33
N PRO A 134 -0.56 1.62 9.40
CA PRO A 134 -1.89 2.00 9.83
C PRO A 134 -2.71 2.72 8.76
N VAL A 135 -2.11 3.64 7.98
CA VAL A 135 -2.80 4.33 6.89
C VAL A 135 -3.21 3.35 5.81
N LEU A 136 -2.30 2.48 5.39
CA LEU A 136 -2.56 1.48 4.36
C LEU A 136 -3.68 0.51 4.79
N HIS A 137 -3.63 -0.02 6.02
CA HIS A 137 -4.68 -0.91 6.53
C HIS A 137 -6.02 -0.18 6.71
N GLY A 138 -6.03 1.05 7.22
CA GLY A 138 -7.23 1.89 7.33
C GLY A 138 -7.87 2.11 5.97
N PHE A 139 -7.06 2.50 4.99
CA PHE A 139 -7.48 2.72 3.62
C PHE A 139 -8.04 1.45 2.97
N VAL A 140 -7.31 0.33 2.99
CA VAL A 140 -7.76 -0.94 2.37
C VAL A 140 -9.09 -1.41 2.97
N ASN A 141 -9.27 -1.34 4.28
CA ASN A 141 -10.52 -1.69 4.94
C ASN A 141 -11.66 -0.74 4.55
N GLY A 142 -11.43 0.57 4.60
CA GLY A 142 -12.42 1.58 4.20
C GLY A 142 -12.83 1.45 2.74
N ALA A 143 -11.87 1.31 1.84
CA ALA A 143 -12.11 1.12 0.40
C ALA A 143 -12.85 -0.19 0.12
N SER A 144 -12.47 -1.28 0.77
CA SER A 144 -13.16 -2.58 0.61
C SER A 144 -14.62 -2.51 1.03
N LEU A 145 -14.94 -1.84 2.14
CA LEU A 145 -16.32 -1.62 2.56
C LEU A 145 -17.07 -0.70 1.60
N ALA A 146 -16.46 0.40 1.13
CA ALA A 146 -17.07 1.31 0.17
C ALA A 146 -17.40 0.58 -1.15
N ILE A 147 -16.45 -0.21 -1.67
CA ILE A 147 -16.66 -1.00 -2.90
C ILE A 147 -17.78 -2.03 -2.70
N ALA A 148 -17.78 -2.75 -1.57
CA ALA A 148 -18.83 -3.73 -1.27
C ALA A 148 -20.21 -3.07 -1.24
N LEU A 149 -20.35 -1.93 -0.58
CA LEU A 149 -21.61 -1.17 -0.53
C LEU A 149 -22.03 -0.66 -1.92
N ALA A 150 -21.11 -0.21 -2.74
CA ALA A 150 -21.38 0.24 -4.11
C ALA A 150 -21.86 -0.89 -5.04
N GLN A 151 -21.59 -2.18 -4.72
CA GLN A 151 -22.11 -3.32 -5.49
C GLN A 151 -23.54 -3.71 -5.12
N VAL A 152 -24.04 -3.34 -3.94
CA VAL A 152 -25.39 -3.73 -3.48
C VAL A 152 -26.49 -3.29 -4.47
N PRO A 153 -26.51 -2.05 -4.99
CA PRO A 153 -27.50 -1.66 -5.99
C PRO A 153 -27.50 -2.55 -7.25
N ALA A 154 -26.32 -2.89 -7.75
CA ALA A 154 -26.20 -3.75 -8.95
C ALA A 154 -26.68 -5.18 -8.70
N LEU A 155 -26.49 -5.71 -7.48
CA LEU A 155 -27.00 -7.02 -7.06
C LEU A 155 -28.54 -7.02 -6.96
N LEU A 156 -29.13 -5.92 -6.53
CA LEU A 156 -30.56 -5.75 -6.36
C LEU A 156 -31.28 -5.27 -7.64
N GLY A 157 -30.54 -4.85 -8.67
CA GLY A 157 -31.10 -4.24 -9.88
C GLY A 157 -31.68 -2.85 -9.63
N LEU A 158 -31.11 -2.11 -8.66
CA LEU A 158 -31.52 -0.75 -8.31
C LEU A 158 -30.75 0.29 -9.15
N PRO A 159 -31.39 1.40 -9.57
CA PRO A 159 -30.74 2.47 -10.35
C PRO A 159 -29.95 3.45 -9.46
N ILE A 160 -29.36 2.98 -8.37
CA ILE A 160 -28.55 3.76 -7.43
C ILE A 160 -27.10 3.75 -7.92
N LYS A 161 -26.44 4.91 -7.86
CA LYS A 161 -25.03 5.08 -8.22
C LYS A 161 -24.30 5.91 -7.17
N GLY A 162 -23.06 5.59 -6.90
CA GLY A 162 -22.20 6.32 -5.98
C GLY A 162 -21.00 5.47 -5.55
N ASN A 163 -19.91 6.12 -5.18
CA ASN A 163 -18.67 5.50 -4.71
C ASN A 163 -18.43 5.72 -3.21
N THR A 164 -19.21 6.64 -2.61
CA THR A 164 -19.17 6.95 -1.17
C THR A 164 -20.55 6.72 -0.54
N LEU A 165 -20.58 6.56 0.77
CA LEU A 165 -21.84 6.42 1.50
C LEU A 165 -22.81 7.61 1.29
N PRO A 166 -22.37 8.88 1.36
CA PRO A 166 -23.23 10.02 1.09
C PRO A 166 -23.78 10.04 -0.34
N GLU A 167 -22.96 9.69 -1.35
CA GLU A 167 -23.39 9.63 -2.75
C GLU A 167 -24.45 8.54 -2.96
N LEU A 168 -24.23 7.33 -2.42
CA LEU A 168 -25.20 6.24 -2.49
C LEU A 168 -26.52 6.63 -1.81
N TRP A 169 -26.46 7.29 -0.66
CA TRP A 169 -27.63 7.79 0.05
C TRP A 169 -28.38 8.87 -0.75
N ALA A 170 -27.69 9.87 -1.24
CA ALA A 170 -28.28 10.92 -2.06
C ALA A 170 -28.91 10.36 -3.34
N SER A 171 -28.21 9.43 -4.03
CA SER A 171 -28.73 8.75 -5.21
C SER A 171 -29.98 7.92 -4.89
N ALA A 172 -30.04 7.27 -3.72
CA ALA A 172 -31.20 6.51 -3.27
C ALA A 172 -32.40 7.44 -3.00
N GLN A 173 -32.19 8.57 -2.34
CA GLN A 173 -33.25 9.56 -2.07
C GLN A 173 -33.80 10.21 -3.34
N ALA A 174 -32.98 10.34 -4.39
CA ALA A 174 -33.40 10.93 -5.67
C ALA A 174 -34.32 10.00 -6.49
N GLN A 175 -34.45 8.71 -6.11
CA GLN A 175 -35.31 7.76 -6.83
C GLN A 175 -36.75 7.81 -6.31
N PRO A 176 -37.75 7.91 -7.21
CA PRO A 176 -39.17 7.96 -6.81
C PRO A 176 -39.69 6.64 -6.22
N SER A 177 -39.05 5.51 -6.53
CA SER A 177 -39.31 4.19 -5.94
C SER A 177 -38.07 3.32 -5.98
N LEU A 178 -37.82 2.60 -4.88
CA LEU A 178 -36.71 1.64 -4.76
C LEU A 178 -37.27 0.23 -4.79
N GLN A 179 -37.67 -0.24 -5.98
CA GLN A 179 -38.13 -1.62 -6.14
C GLN A 179 -37.03 -2.48 -6.77
N PRO A 180 -36.54 -3.51 -6.06
CA PRO A 180 -35.57 -4.45 -6.62
C PRO A 180 -36.15 -5.16 -7.87
N HIS A 181 -35.33 -5.30 -8.90
CA HIS A 181 -35.72 -6.09 -10.06
C HIS A 181 -35.59 -7.58 -9.77
N ALA A 182 -36.72 -8.30 -9.73
CA ALA A 182 -36.78 -9.69 -9.23
C ALA A 182 -35.81 -10.64 -9.95
N ALA A 183 -35.73 -10.60 -11.29
CA ALA A 183 -34.82 -11.45 -12.05
C ALA A 183 -33.33 -11.11 -11.76
N THR A 184 -32.99 -9.82 -11.61
CA THR A 184 -31.63 -9.39 -11.24
C THR A 184 -31.27 -9.82 -9.82
N LEU A 185 -32.21 -9.68 -8.86
CA LEU A 185 -32.02 -10.11 -7.48
C LEU A 185 -31.80 -11.64 -7.40
N LEU A 186 -32.60 -12.42 -8.13
CA LEU A 186 -32.42 -13.88 -8.21
C LEU A 186 -31.08 -14.25 -8.82
N MET A 187 -30.68 -13.62 -9.91
CA MET A 187 -29.40 -13.85 -10.57
C MET A 187 -28.22 -13.46 -9.67
N GLY A 188 -28.22 -12.25 -9.13
CA GLY A 188 -27.18 -11.74 -8.23
C GLY A 188 -27.12 -12.50 -6.91
N GLY A 189 -28.26 -12.76 -6.29
CA GLY A 189 -28.37 -13.48 -5.02
C GLY A 189 -27.94 -14.96 -5.16
N SER A 190 -28.38 -15.66 -6.22
CA SER A 190 -27.93 -17.02 -6.47
C SER A 190 -26.43 -17.09 -6.78
N ALA A 191 -25.90 -16.16 -7.56
CA ALA A 191 -24.47 -16.06 -7.82
C ALA A 191 -23.67 -15.81 -6.53
N LEU A 192 -24.13 -14.90 -5.66
CA LEU A 192 -23.50 -14.61 -4.38
C LEU A 192 -23.48 -15.84 -3.47
N LEU A 193 -24.62 -16.53 -3.35
CA LEU A 193 -24.74 -17.75 -2.55
C LEU A 193 -23.87 -18.88 -3.08
N LEU A 194 -23.86 -19.09 -4.41
CA LEU A 194 -23.03 -20.12 -5.04
C LEU A 194 -21.54 -19.81 -4.87
N LEU A 195 -21.12 -18.57 -5.08
CA LEU A 195 -19.73 -18.17 -4.87
C LEU A 195 -19.30 -18.36 -3.41
N TRP A 196 -20.16 -17.98 -2.46
CA TRP A 196 -19.90 -18.18 -1.04
C TRP A 196 -19.82 -19.67 -0.68
N ALA A 197 -20.76 -20.47 -1.17
CA ALA A 197 -20.82 -21.89 -0.93
C ALA A 197 -19.60 -22.61 -1.52
N LEU A 198 -19.25 -22.32 -2.77
CA LEU A 198 -18.07 -22.90 -3.42
C LEU A 198 -16.78 -22.48 -2.72
N ARG A 199 -16.68 -21.22 -2.31
CA ARG A 199 -15.51 -20.74 -1.55
C ARG A 199 -15.36 -21.45 -0.21
N ARG A 200 -16.48 -21.78 0.46
CA ARG A 200 -16.49 -22.41 1.79
C ARG A 200 -16.30 -23.94 1.71
N TRP A 201 -16.92 -24.59 0.71
CA TRP A 201 -17.03 -26.05 0.68
C TRP A 201 -16.33 -26.72 -0.51
N ALA A 202 -15.97 -26.02 -1.59
CA ALA A 202 -15.34 -26.67 -2.75
C ALA A 202 -14.00 -27.32 -2.37
N THR A 203 -13.11 -26.64 -1.68
CA THR A 203 -11.81 -27.22 -1.29
C THR A 203 -11.95 -28.43 -0.36
N PRO A 204 -12.72 -28.41 0.75
CA PRO A 204 -12.91 -29.59 1.57
C PRO A 204 -13.66 -30.70 0.85
N GLY A 205 -14.69 -30.41 0.02
CA GLY A 205 -15.39 -31.37 -0.77
C GLY A 205 -14.50 -32.09 -1.80
N LEU A 206 -13.67 -31.35 -2.53
CA LEU A 206 -12.71 -31.90 -3.48
C LEU A 206 -11.64 -32.77 -2.80
N LYS A 207 -11.23 -32.43 -1.60
CA LYS A 207 -10.34 -33.29 -0.80
C LYS A 207 -11.04 -34.60 -0.39
N ALA A 208 -12.32 -34.53 0.00
CA ALA A 208 -13.10 -35.69 0.36
C ALA A 208 -13.32 -36.64 -0.88
N LEU A 209 -13.32 -36.10 -2.09
CA LEU A 209 -13.36 -36.84 -3.35
C LEU A 209 -11.98 -37.40 -3.77
N GLY A 210 -10.94 -37.29 -2.93
CA GLY A 210 -9.61 -37.87 -3.16
C GLY A 210 -8.62 -36.98 -3.93
N LEU A 211 -8.95 -35.72 -4.22
CA LEU A 211 -7.98 -34.80 -4.82
C LEU A 211 -6.87 -34.43 -3.83
N THR A 212 -5.66 -34.25 -4.37
CA THR A 212 -4.54 -33.73 -3.55
C THR A 212 -4.88 -32.36 -2.97
N PRO A 213 -4.37 -32.00 -1.78
CA PRO A 213 -4.65 -30.70 -1.16
C PRO A 213 -4.36 -29.50 -2.06
N ARG A 214 -3.30 -29.60 -2.87
CA ARG A 214 -2.90 -28.56 -3.84
C ARG A 214 -3.90 -28.45 -4.99
N ALA A 215 -4.30 -29.56 -5.60
CA ALA A 215 -5.30 -29.58 -6.66
C ALA A 215 -6.65 -29.07 -6.16
N ALA A 216 -7.12 -29.53 -4.98
CA ALA A 216 -8.37 -29.08 -4.39
C ALA A 216 -8.40 -27.56 -4.12
N GLN A 217 -7.28 -26.97 -3.68
CA GLN A 217 -7.18 -25.52 -3.52
C GLN A 217 -7.24 -24.76 -4.83
N LEU A 218 -6.53 -25.23 -5.86
CA LEU A 218 -6.53 -24.61 -7.19
C LEU A 218 -7.93 -24.63 -7.82
N TRP A 219 -8.60 -25.78 -7.81
CA TRP A 219 -9.97 -25.92 -8.31
C TRP A 219 -10.97 -25.10 -7.50
N GLY A 220 -10.82 -25.04 -6.16
CA GLY A 220 -11.66 -24.20 -5.31
C GLY A 220 -11.55 -22.69 -5.64
N ARG A 221 -10.38 -22.24 -6.09
CA ARG A 221 -10.16 -20.85 -6.54
C ARG A 221 -10.78 -20.56 -7.91
N MET A 222 -11.08 -21.58 -8.72
CA MET A 222 -11.76 -21.42 -10.00
C MET A 222 -13.29 -21.26 -9.87
N ALA A 223 -13.83 -21.31 -8.65
CA ALA A 223 -15.27 -21.15 -8.38
C ALA A 223 -15.92 -19.93 -9.08
N PRO A 224 -15.32 -18.74 -9.14
CA PRO A 224 -15.91 -17.62 -9.86
C PRO A 224 -16.15 -17.92 -11.34
N MET A 225 -15.26 -18.66 -11.99
CA MET A 225 -15.42 -19.04 -13.41
C MET A 225 -16.62 -19.97 -13.62
N LEU A 226 -16.82 -20.94 -12.71
CA LEU A 226 -17.97 -21.84 -12.78
C LEU A 226 -19.29 -21.10 -12.67
N VAL A 227 -19.38 -20.12 -11.74
CA VAL A 227 -20.59 -19.30 -11.56
C VAL A 227 -20.83 -18.41 -12.79
N VAL A 228 -19.78 -17.80 -13.34
CA VAL A 228 -19.85 -17.00 -14.56
C VAL A 228 -20.34 -17.85 -15.74
N THR A 229 -19.73 -19.01 -15.96
CA THR A 229 -20.13 -19.92 -17.07
C THR A 229 -21.57 -20.39 -16.91
N ALA A 230 -21.98 -20.78 -15.70
CA ALA A 230 -23.35 -21.20 -15.42
C ALA A 230 -24.36 -20.05 -15.64
N SER A 231 -24.01 -18.83 -15.26
CA SER A 231 -24.89 -17.67 -15.48
C SER A 231 -25.04 -17.32 -16.96
N ILE A 232 -23.96 -17.37 -17.75
CA ILE A 232 -24.00 -17.17 -19.19
C ILE A 232 -24.88 -18.27 -19.83
N ALA A 233 -24.66 -19.54 -19.46
CA ALA A 233 -25.46 -20.65 -19.95
C ALA A 233 -26.95 -20.49 -19.62
N SER A 234 -27.30 -20.02 -18.40
CA SER A 234 -28.68 -19.78 -18.01
C SER A 234 -29.36 -18.69 -18.84
N ILE A 235 -28.64 -17.60 -19.16
CA ILE A 235 -29.13 -16.52 -20.05
C ILE A 235 -29.37 -17.08 -21.47
N MET A 236 -28.42 -17.86 -21.98
CA MET A 236 -28.51 -18.39 -23.36
C MET A 236 -29.60 -19.45 -23.53
N LEU A 237 -29.79 -20.30 -22.50
CA LEU A 237 -30.79 -21.40 -22.54
C LEU A 237 -32.21 -20.94 -22.23
N ALA A 238 -32.39 -19.90 -21.41
CA ALA A 238 -33.69 -19.43 -20.97
C ALA A 238 -33.76 -17.86 -20.97
N PRO A 239 -33.59 -17.20 -22.13
CA PRO A 239 -33.51 -15.71 -22.16
C PRO A 239 -34.80 -15.05 -21.66
N GLN A 240 -35.94 -15.69 -21.81
CA GLN A 240 -37.24 -15.17 -21.37
C GLN A 240 -37.35 -15.09 -19.82
N ALA A 241 -36.72 -16.02 -19.10
CA ALA A 241 -36.70 -16.02 -17.63
C ALA A 241 -35.86 -14.84 -17.04
N TRP A 242 -34.93 -14.31 -17.82
CA TRP A 242 -33.99 -13.27 -17.40
C TRP A 242 -34.21 -11.92 -18.08
N THR A 243 -35.45 -11.66 -18.49
CA THR A 243 -35.82 -10.39 -19.14
C THR A 243 -35.49 -9.20 -18.20
N GLY A 244 -34.84 -8.16 -18.73
CA GLY A 244 -34.49 -6.95 -17.99
C GLY A 244 -33.19 -7.06 -17.15
N VAL A 245 -32.55 -8.22 -17.08
CA VAL A 245 -31.21 -8.35 -16.45
C VAL A 245 -30.17 -7.64 -17.30
N ALA A 246 -29.45 -6.70 -16.72
CA ALA A 246 -28.39 -5.94 -17.40
C ALA A 246 -27.19 -6.86 -17.70
N LEU A 247 -26.78 -6.92 -18.97
CA LEU A 247 -25.64 -7.70 -19.46
C LEU A 247 -24.39 -6.83 -19.65
N ALA A 248 -23.23 -7.47 -19.70
CA ALA A 248 -21.96 -6.79 -19.96
C ALA A 248 -21.89 -6.13 -21.33
N GLY A 249 -22.59 -6.73 -22.33
CA GLY A 249 -22.60 -6.25 -23.71
C GLY A 249 -21.47 -6.84 -24.54
N ALA A 250 -21.45 -6.50 -25.83
CA ALA A 250 -20.45 -7.03 -26.76
C ALA A 250 -19.02 -6.68 -26.31
N ILE A 251 -18.15 -7.67 -26.33
CA ILE A 251 -16.74 -7.53 -25.96
C ILE A 251 -15.92 -8.04 -27.14
N SER A 252 -15.35 -7.10 -27.90
CA SER A 252 -14.49 -7.39 -29.04
C SER A 252 -13.10 -6.82 -28.79
N LEU A 253 -12.06 -7.59 -29.08
CA LEU A 253 -10.67 -7.09 -29.05
C LEU A 253 -10.48 -5.93 -30.05
N GLY A 254 -11.22 -5.96 -31.18
CA GLY A 254 -11.20 -4.88 -32.17
C GLY A 254 -11.63 -3.53 -31.58
N ASP A 255 -12.64 -3.52 -30.70
CA ASP A 255 -13.11 -2.30 -30.04
C ASP A 255 -12.08 -1.77 -29.04
N GLY A 256 -11.33 -2.67 -28.38
CA GLY A 256 -10.23 -2.30 -27.50
C GLY A 256 -9.04 -1.66 -28.19
N LEU A 257 -8.87 -1.94 -29.50
CA LEU A 257 -7.81 -1.33 -30.32
C LEU A 257 -8.24 0.00 -30.98
N GLN A 258 -9.56 0.29 -31.00
CA GLN A 258 -10.12 1.54 -31.52
C GLN A 258 -10.32 2.55 -30.39
N PHE A 259 -9.26 3.17 -29.92
CA PHE A 259 -9.30 4.19 -28.87
C PHE A 259 -8.67 5.49 -29.36
N ALA A 260 -9.15 6.62 -28.80
CA ALA A 260 -8.51 7.89 -29.00
C ALA A 260 -7.18 7.93 -28.24
N PRO A 261 -6.04 8.20 -28.89
CA PRO A 261 -4.76 8.19 -28.18
C PRO A 261 -4.70 9.31 -27.12
N PRO A 262 -4.02 9.12 -25.99
CA PRO A 262 -4.05 10.03 -24.83
C PRO A 262 -3.62 11.47 -25.17
N TRP A 263 -2.74 11.66 -26.16
CA TRP A 263 -2.30 13.00 -26.61
C TRP A 263 -3.37 13.83 -27.33
N GLN A 264 -4.53 13.26 -27.65
CA GLN A 264 -5.69 14.00 -28.14
C GLN A 264 -6.48 14.68 -27.01
N ALA A 265 -6.20 14.33 -25.76
CA ALA A 265 -6.83 14.99 -24.63
C ALA A 265 -6.33 16.44 -24.49
N PRO A 266 -7.23 17.40 -24.16
CA PRO A 266 -6.83 18.76 -23.84
C PRO A 266 -5.79 18.82 -22.72
N LEU A 267 -4.87 19.79 -22.75
CA LEU A 267 -3.85 19.95 -21.72
C LEU A 267 -4.46 20.10 -20.30
N ALA A 268 -5.62 20.73 -20.20
CA ALA A 268 -6.35 20.89 -18.95
C ALA A 268 -6.69 19.53 -18.29
N VAL A 269 -7.00 18.50 -19.09
CA VAL A 269 -7.25 17.13 -18.57
C VAL A 269 -5.99 16.57 -17.89
N TRP A 270 -4.81 16.77 -18.49
CA TRP A 270 -3.54 16.36 -17.89
C TRP A 270 -3.24 17.13 -16.59
N GLN A 271 -3.54 18.43 -16.56
CA GLN A 271 -3.33 19.25 -15.36
C GLN A 271 -4.23 18.83 -14.20
N ASP A 272 -5.50 18.56 -14.47
CA ASP A 272 -6.47 18.15 -13.45
C ASP A 272 -6.21 16.72 -12.94
N LEU A 273 -5.62 15.85 -13.75
CA LEU A 273 -5.29 14.47 -13.38
C LEU A 273 -3.95 14.34 -12.68
N PHE A 274 -3.08 15.35 -12.68
CA PHE A 274 -1.74 15.23 -12.11
C PHE A 274 -1.75 14.88 -10.63
N THR A 275 -2.58 15.54 -9.81
CA THR A 275 -2.72 15.24 -8.38
C THR A 275 -3.30 13.85 -8.14
N PRO A 276 -4.44 13.45 -8.76
CA PRO A 276 -4.91 12.07 -8.74
C PRO A 276 -3.83 11.05 -9.14
N ALA A 277 -3.08 11.31 -10.21
CA ALA A 277 -2.04 10.39 -10.68
C ALA A 277 -0.93 10.16 -9.64
N LEU A 278 -0.51 11.20 -8.93
CA LEU A 278 0.46 11.08 -7.83
C LEU A 278 -0.09 10.22 -6.68
N LEU A 279 -1.33 10.46 -6.25
CA LEU A 279 -1.95 9.74 -5.14
C LEU A 279 -2.23 8.28 -5.50
N LEU A 280 -2.85 8.05 -6.66
CA LEU A 280 -3.13 6.70 -7.16
C LEU A 280 -1.84 5.94 -7.40
N GLY A 281 -0.84 6.59 -7.98
CA GLY A 281 0.48 6.02 -8.19
C GLY A 281 1.13 5.59 -6.87
N LEU A 282 1.10 6.45 -5.86
CA LEU A 282 1.67 6.09 -4.55
C LEU A 282 1.01 4.84 -3.96
N VAL A 283 -0.33 4.77 -3.98
CA VAL A 283 -1.07 3.58 -3.50
C VAL A 283 -0.74 2.34 -4.31
N ALA A 284 -0.80 2.45 -5.64
CA ALA A 284 -0.51 1.34 -6.55
C ALA A 284 0.91 0.80 -6.35
N TYR A 285 1.89 1.68 -6.13
CA TYR A 285 3.27 1.29 -5.85
C TYR A 285 3.41 0.57 -4.52
N VAL A 286 2.88 1.16 -3.44
CA VAL A 286 2.97 0.59 -2.08
C VAL A 286 2.27 -0.76 -2.01
N GLU A 287 1.06 -0.89 -2.58
CA GLU A 287 0.32 -2.15 -2.65
C GLU A 287 1.12 -3.22 -3.42
N SER A 288 1.62 -2.89 -4.61
CA SER A 288 2.42 -3.81 -5.43
C SER A 288 3.70 -4.26 -4.73
N LEU A 289 4.43 -3.31 -4.13
CA LEU A 289 5.69 -3.60 -3.45
C LEU A 289 5.46 -4.51 -2.23
N ALA A 290 4.44 -4.21 -1.41
CA ALA A 290 4.09 -5.03 -0.25
C ALA A 290 3.72 -6.48 -0.65
N VAL A 291 2.97 -6.65 -1.73
CA VAL A 291 2.63 -7.98 -2.28
C VAL A 291 3.88 -8.69 -2.79
N ALA A 292 4.71 -8.01 -3.58
CA ALA A 292 5.93 -8.57 -4.15
C ALA A 292 6.90 -9.02 -3.05
N GLU A 293 7.14 -8.18 -2.04
CA GLU A 293 8.01 -8.49 -0.90
C GLU A 293 7.47 -9.65 -0.05
N SER A 294 6.16 -9.65 0.25
CA SER A 294 5.53 -10.73 1.02
C SER A 294 5.67 -12.11 0.35
N LEU A 295 5.51 -12.17 -0.97
CA LEU A 295 5.64 -13.42 -1.73
C LEU A 295 7.09 -13.82 -1.94
N ALA A 296 7.98 -12.85 -2.19
CA ALA A 296 9.41 -13.06 -2.33
C ALA A 296 10.03 -13.60 -1.04
N ALA A 297 9.63 -13.07 0.14
CA ALA A 297 10.07 -13.55 1.43
C ALA A 297 9.76 -15.04 1.65
N ARG A 298 8.62 -15.55 1.14
CA ARG A 298 8.26 -16.98 1.19
C ARG A 298 9.15 -17.86 0.33
N ARG A 299 9.84 -17.29 -0.66
CA ARG A 299 10.77 -18.00 -1.55
C ARG A 299 12.25 -17.73 -1.26
N GLY A 300 12.56 -16.81 -0.35
CA GLY A 300 13.93 -16.34 -0.13
C GLY A 300 14.47 -15.50 -1.29
N GLU A 301 13.59 -14.88 -2.08
CA GLU A 301 13.95 -13.99 -3.19
C GLU A 301 14.05 -12.54 -2.69
N ALA A 302 14.87 -11.72 -3.35
CA ALA A 302 14.96 -10.29 -3.08
C ALA A 302 14.22 -9.49 -4.17
N ILE A 303 13.42 -8.53 -3.76
CA ILE A 303 12.75 -7.56 -4.65
C ILE A 303 13.61 -6.31 -4.76
N SER A 304 13.65 -5.73 -5.94
CA SER A 304 14.27 -4.43 -6.19
C SER A 304 13.19 -3.36 -6.31
N PRO A 305 12.98 -2.50 -5.29
CA PRO A 305 11.95 -1.47 -5.32
C PRO A 305 12.03 -0.56 -6.56
N ARG A 306 13.25 -0.20 -6.95
CA ARG A 306 13.49 0.58 -8.16
C ARG A 306 13.04 -0.14 -9.44
N ARG A 307 13.27 -1.45 -9.55
CA ARG A 307 12.82 -2.23 -10.71
C ARG A 307 11.31 -2.43 -10.69
N GLU A 308 10.69 -2.48 -9.53
CA GLU A 308 9.23 -2.47 -9.41
C GLU A 308 8.66 -1.16 -9.96
N LEU A 309 9.23 0.01 -9.62
CA LEU A 309 8.84 1.29 -10.21
C LEU A 309 9.00 1.29 -11.74
N LEU A 310 10.12 0.76 -12.27
CA LEU A 310 10.32 0.65 -13.73
C LEU A 310 9.29 -0.26 -14.38
N GLY A 311 9.03 -1.43 -13.78
CA GLY A 311 8.07 -2.40 -14.30
C GLY A 311 6.63 -1.89 -14.28
N LEU A 312 6.20 -1.32 -13.16
CA LEU A 312 4.88 -0.71 -13.01
C LEU A 312 4.72 0.55 -13.86
N GLY A 313 5.79 1.35 -13.98
CA GLY A 313 5.82 2.52 -14.85
C GLY A 313 5.59 2.16 -16.32
N ALA A 314 6.36 1.20 -16.82
CA ALA A 314 6.20 0.69 -18.17
C ALA A 314 4.82 0.05 -18.40
N ALA A 315 4.31 -0.68 -17.40
CA ALA A 315 2.97 -1.28 -17.47
C ALA A 315 1.87 -0.22 -17.58
N ASN A 316 1.95 0.86 -16.80
CA ASN A 316 0.96 1.94 -16.86
C ASN A 316 1.06 2.78 -18.13
N VAL A 317 2.27 3.06 -18.62
CA VAL A 317 2.44 3.67 -19.96
C VAL A 317 1.84 2.76 -21.04
N ALA A 318 2.13 1.46 -21.01
CA ALA A 318 1.55 0.50 -21.94
C ALA A 318 0.01 0.45 -21.83
N ALA A 319 -0.55 0.57 -20.62
CA ALA A 319 -2.00 0.66 -20.41
C ALA A 319 -2.60 1.87 -21.11
N GLY A 320 -2.04 3.06 -20.91
CA GLY A 320 -2.51 4.29 -21.55
C GLY A 320 -2.35 4.28 -23.08
N LEU A 321 -1.38 3.53 -23.60
CA LEU A 321 -1.14 3.39 -25.05
C LEU A 321 -1.91 2.25 -25.71
N SER A 322 -2.64 1.45 -24.96
CA SER A 322 -3.35 0.25 -25.47
C SER A 322 -4.86 0.24 -25.21
N GLY A 323 -5.47 1.38 -24.91
CA GLY A 323 -6.92 1.44 -24.65
C GLY A 323 -7.33 0.88 -23.28
N ALA A 324 -6.40 0.79 -22.33
CA ALA A 324 -6.60 0.19 -21.03
C ALA A 324 -6.89 1.23 -19.93
N MET A 325 -6.89 0.80 -18.69
CA MET A 325 -7.01 1.61 -17.48
C MET A 325 -5.75 1.43 -16.62
N PRO A 326 -5.54 2.27 -15.58
CA PRO A 326 -4.41 2.11 -14.66
C PRO A 326 -4.31 0.71 -14.06
N VAL A 327 -3.07 0.21 -13.90
CA VAL A 327 -2.77 -1.14 -13.45
C VAL A 327 -1.82 -1.16 -12.26
N THR A 328 -1.94 -2.21 -11.44
CA THR A 328 -1.06 -2.45 -10.30
C THR A 328 -0.93 -3.95 -10.03
N GLY A 329 -0.05 -4.35 -9.10
CA GLY A 329 0.08 -5.72 -8.66
C GLY A 329 -1.07 -6.15 -7.76
N GLY A 330 -1.85 -7.14 -8.18
CA GLY A 330 -2.99 -7.62 -7.39
C GLY A 330 -2.62 -8.72 -6.41
N PHE A 331 -2.91 -8.56 -5.11
CA PHE A 331 -2.64 -9.55 -4.06
C PHE A 331 -3.25 -10.93 -4.37
N SER A 332 -4.56 -10.97 -4.63
CA SER A 332 -5.30 -12.23 -4.87
C SER A 332 -4.73 -13.02 -6.06
N ARG A 333 -4.44 -12.35 -7.18
CA ARG A 333 -3.88 -12.98 -8.38
C ARG A 333 -2.44 -13.43 -8.19
N SER A 334 -1.64 -12.61 -7.50
CA SER A 334 -0.23 -12.92 -7.24
C SER A 334 -0.09 -14.15 -6.34
N ILE A 335 -0.99 -14.32 -5.34
CA ILE A 335 -1.03 -15.54 -4.53
C ILE A 335 -1.41 -16.75 -5.40
N VAL A 336 -2.37 -16.60 -6.30
CA VAL A 336 -2.76 -17.72 -7.20
C VAL A 336 -1.59 -18.07 -8.12
N ASN A 337 -0.92 -17.09 -8.70
CA ASN A 337 0.27 -17.29 -9.52
C ASN A 337 1.40 -18.00 -8.75
N PHE A 338 1.63 -17.57 -7.51
CA PHE A 338 2.59 -18.19 -6.59
C PHE A 338 2.22 -19.65 -6.27
N ASP A 339 0.97 -19.92 -5.85
CA ASP A 339 0.49 -21.26 -5.45
C ASP A 339 0.37 -22.21 -6.65
N ALA A 340 0.08 -21.69 -7.84
CA ALA A 340 0.09 -22.44 -9.09
C ALA A 340 1.50 -22.88 -9.49
N GLY A 341 2.53 -22.24 -8.92
CA GLY A 341 3.93 -22.65 -9.09
C GLY A 341 4.69 -21.83 -10.12
N ALA A 342 4.22 -20.62 -10.49
CA ALA A 342 4.99 -19.72 -11.36
C ALA A 342 6.39 -19.51 -10.79
N ARG A 343 7.40 -19.70 -11.62
CA ARG A 343 8.82 -19.57 -11.23
C ARG A 343 9.48 -18.30 -11.74
N THR A 344 8.96 -17.78 -12.84
CA THR A 344 9.54 -16.59 -13.46
C THR A 344 8.45 -15.54 -13.73
N ARG A 345 8.88 -14.29 -13.86
CA ARG A 345 8.00 -13.19 -14.27
C ARG A 345 7.39 -13.39 -15.67
N PHE A 346 7.99 -14.26 -16.48
CA PHE A 346 7.51 -14.57 -17.82
C PHE A 346 6.22 -15.42 -17.84
N ALA A 347 5.77 -15.99 -16.71
CA ALA A 347 4.41 -16.50 -16.56
C ALA A 347 3.36 -15.45 -16.98
N GLY A 348 3.62 -14.15 -16.76
CA GLY A 348 2.79 -13.05 -17.24
C GLY A 348 2.64 -13.01 -18.76
N LEU A 349 3.69 -13.32 -19.55
CA LEU A 349 3.60 -13.35 -21.02
C LEU A 349 2.61 -14.43 -21.49
N TRP A 350 2.66 -15.60 -20.87
CA TRP A 350 1.73 -16.69 -21.15
C TRP A 350 0.31 -16.35 -20.73
N THR A 351 0.15 -15.65 -19.60
CA THR A 351 -1.15 -15.14 -19.14
C THR A 351 -1.75 -14.16 -20.17
N ALA A 352 -0.97 -13.21 -20.67
CA ALA A 352 -1.41 -12.28 -21.71
C ALA A 352 -1.79 -13.00 -23.01
N LEU A 353 -0.99 -13.99 -23.43
CA LEU A 353 -1.27 -14.79 -24.62
C LEU A 353 -2.58 -15.58 -24.46
N PHE A 354 -2.75 -16.32 -23.36
CA PHE A 354 -3.96 -17.11 -23.12
C PHE A 354 -5.20 -16.23 -22.97
N LEU A 355 -5.08 -15.06 -22.33
CA LEU A 355 -6.17 -14.11 -22.25
C LEU A 355 -6.55 -13.57 -23.63
N GLY A 356 -5.57 -13.20 -24.46
CA GLY A 356 -5.82 -12.76 -25.84
C GLY A 356 -6.54 -13.83 -26.67
N VAL A 357 -6.09 -15.08 -26.59
CA VAL A 357 -6.75 -16.22 -27.26
C VAL A 357 -8.16 -16.44 -26.72
N ALA A 358 -8.35 -16.43 -25.38
CA ALA A 358 -9.66 -16.59 -24.77
C ALA A 358 -10.63 -15.48 -25.20
N MET A 359 -10.18 -14.24 -25.28
CA MET A 359 -11.02 -13.12 -25.73
C MET A 359 -11.35 -13.20 -27.22
N ALA A 360 -10.41 -13.60 -28.06
CA ALA A 360 -10.64 -13.78 -29.49
C ALA A 360 -11.66 -14.89 -29.78
N THR A 361 -11.66 -15.95 -28.95
CA THR A 361 -12.53 -17.14 -29.17
C THR A 361 -13.83 -17.07 -28.38
N LEU A 362 -13.81 -16.54 -27.14
CA LEU A 362 -14.95 -16.56 -26.20
C LEU A 362 -15.61 -15.20 -26.00
N GLY A 363 -15.06 -14.13 -26.57
CA GLY A 363 -15.55 -12.76 -26.36
C GLY A 363 -17.05 -12.58 -26.66
N GLY A 364 -17.55 -13.24 -27.71
CA GLY A 364 -18.97 -13.25 -28.06
C GLY A 364 -19.89 -13.88 -26.99
N TYR A 365 -19.42 -14.93 -26.33
CA TYR A 365 -20.17 -15.58 -25.22
C TYR A 365 -20.18 -14.72 -23.97
N LEU A 366 -19.11 -13.99 -23.72
CA LEU A 366 -19.00 -13.08 -22.56
C LEU A 366 -19.95 -11.87 -22.65
N ALA A 367 -20.47 -11.55 -23.84
CA ALA A 367 -21.51 -10.55 -24.02
C ALA A 367 -22.78 -10.83 -23.19
N ALA A 368 -23.12 -12.11 -23.02
CA ALA A 368 -24.26 -12.56 -22.23
C ALA A 368 -23.99 -12.61 -20.70
N LEU A 369 -22.85 -12.11 -20.24
CA LEU A 369 -22.49 -12.10 -18.82
C LEU A 369 -23.31 -11.07 -18.03
N PRO A 370 -24.11 -11.48 -17.00
CA PRO A 370 -24.92 -10.55 -16.21
C PRO A 370 -24.05 -9.64 -15.32
N LYS A 371 -24.34 -8.34 -15.32
CA LYS A 371 -23.67 -7.38 -14.43
C LYS A 371 -23.83 -7.72 -12.95
N ALA A 372 -24.98 -8.27 -12.55
CA ALA A 372 -25.22 -8.72 -11.17
C ALA A 372 -24.26 -9.83 -10.73
N VAL A 373 -23.86 -10.75 -11.63
CA VAL A 373 -22.87 -11.79 -11.34
C VAL A 373 -21.48 -11.19 -11.17
N LEU A 374 -21.11 -10.21 -11.99
CA LEU A 374 -19.86 -9.46 -11.81
C LEU A 374 -19.86 -8.72 -10.47
N ALA A 375 -20.97 -8.05 -10.12
CA ALA A 375 -21.12 -7.39 -8.83
C ALA A 375 -20.97 -8.38 -7.65
N ALA A 376 -21.54 -9.60 -7.75
CA ALA A 376 -21.37 -10.67 -6.75
C ALA A 376 -19.91 -11.09 -6.59
N THR A 377 -19.18 -11.23 -7.70
CA THR A 377 -17.75 -11.58 -7.67
C THR A 377 -16.90 -10.48 -7.02
N ILE A 378 -17.17 -9.20 -7.35
CA ILE A 378 -16.49 -8.05 -6.74
C ILE A 378 -16.80 -8.00 -5.25
N PHE A 379 -18.09 -8.08 -4.87
CA PHE A 379 -18.55 -7.99 -3.48
C PHE A 379 -17.81 -9.00 -2.58
N LEU A 380 -17.79 -10.28 -2.96
CA LEU A 380 -17.10 -11.31 -2.18
C LEU A 380 -15.57 -11.16 -2.21
N ALA A 381 -15.00 -10.70 -3.32
CA ALA A 381 -13.57 -10.49 -3.42
C ALA A 381 -13.12 -9.40 -2.45
N VAL A 382 -13.79 -8.24 -2.44
CA VAL A 382 -13.38 -7.10 -1.61
C VAL A 382 -13.71 -7.32 -0.13
N LEU A 383 -14.81 -8.01 0.22
CA LEU A 383 -15.09 -8.39 1.61
C LEU A 383 -13.99 -9.26 2.21
N SER A 384 -13.27 -10.03 1.38
CA SER A 384 -12.14 -10.83 1.87
C SER A 384 -10.89 -10.04 2.21
N LEU A 385 -10.83 -8.76 1.84
CA LEU A 385 -9.76 -7.84 2.18
C LEU A 385 -10.03 -7.10 3.50
N VAL A 386 -11.29 -7.12 3.98
CA VAL A 386 -11.66 -6.51 5.25
C VAL A 386 -11.07 -7.32 6.40
N ASP A 387 -10.15 -6.71 7.12
CA ASP A 387 -9.53 -7.30 8.31
C ASP A 387 -9.67 -6.38 9.52
N LEU A 388 -10.68 -6.67 10.34
CA LEU A 388 -10.98 -5.91 11.56
C LEU A 388 -9.99 -6.22 12.70
N HIS A 389 -9.22 -7.31 12.60
CA HIS A 389 -8.24 -7.66 13.62
C HIS A 389 -7.12 -6.62 13.72
N HIS A 390 -6.70 -6.06 12.59
CA HIS A 390 -5.70 -5.00 12.57
C HIS A 390 -6.11 -3.77 13.36
N PHE A 391 -7.41 -3.39 13.38
CA PHE A 391 -7.89 -2.26 14.19
C PHE A 391 -7.71 -2.51 15.68
N SER A 392 -8.07 -3.70 16.16
CA SER A 392 -7.93 -4.05 17.58
C SER A 392 -6.46 -4.14 17.99
N THR A 393 -5.62 -4.67 17.12
CA THR A 393 -4.17 -4.79 17.34
C THR A 393 -3.51 -3.41 17.38
N ALA A 394 -3.78 -2.55 16.40
CA ALA A 394 -3.25 -1.19 16.35
C ALA A 394 -3.69 -0.36 17.57
N TRP A 395 -4.98 -0.46 17.96
CA TRP A 395 -5.51 0.24 19.13
C TRP A 395 -4.86 -0.18 20.45
N ARG A 396 -4.60 -1.49 20.61
CA ARG A 396 -3.93 -2.02 21.82
C ARG A 396 -2.44 -1.68 21.85
N TYR A 397 -1.79 -1.67 20.69
CA TYR A 397 -0.38 -1.37 20.59
C TYR A 397 -0.10 0.13 20.80
N HIS A 398 -0.80 0.99 20.05
CA HIS A 398 -0.63 2.45 20.13
C HIS A 398 -1.91 3.17 19.71
N ARG A 399 -2.57 3.85 20.66
CA ARG A 399 -3.89 4.47 20.45
C ARG A 399 -3.91 5.50 19.31
N LEU A 400 -2.81 6.26 19.12
CA LEU A 400 -2.73 7.24 18.01
C LEU A 400 -2.69 6.54 16.65
N GLU A 401 -1.99 5.42 16.52
CA GLU A 401 -1.97 4.64 15.28
C GLU A 401 -3.31 3.98 14.99
N GLY A 402 -3.97 3.47 16.03
CA GLY A 402 -5.35 2.97 15.92
C GLY A 402 -6.33 4.05 15.52
N GLY A 403 -6.21 5.25 16.12
CA GLY A 403 -7.01 6.42 15.75
C GLY A 403 -6.78 6.86 14.31
N LEU A 404 -5.53 6.91 13.85
CA LEU A 404 -5.16 7.20 12.47
C LEU A 404 -5.81 6.20 11.50
N MET A 405 -5.70 4.91 11.79
CA MET A 405 -6.29 3.85 10.98
C MET A 405 -7.81 3.98 10.85
N ILE A 406 -8.52 4.25 11.96
CA ILE A 406 -9.96 4.47 11.98
C ILE A 406 -10.32 5.74 11.19
N SER A 407 -9.59 6.83 11.39
CA SER A 407 -9.85 8.11 10.70
C SER A 407 -9.72 7.97 9.18
N VAL A 408 -8.69 7.27 8.70
CA VAL A 408 -8.51 7.01 7.27
C VAL A 408 -9.62 6.09 6.72
N ALA A 409 -10.01 5.04 7.45
CA ALA A 409 -11.10 4.17 7.03
C ALA A 409 -12.44 4.92 6.92
N LEU A 410 -12.78 5.74 7.91
CA LEU A 410 -13.99 6.57 7.87
C LEU A 410 -13.92 7.63 6.78
N ALA A 411 -12.78 8.32 6.64
CA ALA A 411 -12.59 9.28 5.56
C ALA A 411 -12.80 8.63 4.18
N THR A 412 -12.29 7.39 3.97
CA THR A 412 -12.51 6.65 2.72
C THR A 412 -13.99 6.37 2.46
N LEU A 413 -14.75 6.00 3.48
CA LEU A 413 -16.18 5.70 3.35
C LEU A 413 -17.04 6.95 3.09
N PHE A 414 -16.70 8.07 3.70
CA PHE A 414 -17.55 9.28 3.69
C PHE A 414 -17.08 10.35 2.70
N LEU A 415 -15.78 10.53 2.54
CA LEU A 415 -15.19 11.58 1.68
C LEU A 415 -14.66 11.03 0.36
N GLY A 416 -14.51 9.70 0.28
CA GLY A 416 -13.87 9.05 -0.85
C GLY A 416 -12.38 8.83 -0.63
N VAL A 417 -11.75 8.24 -1.63
CA VAL A 417 -10.40 7.69 -1.49
C VAL A 417 -9.31 8.77 -1.54
N GLU A 418 -9.44 9.71 -2.47
CA GLU A 418 -8.42 10.75 -2.66
C GLU A 418 -8.24 11.62 -1.40
N PRO A 419 -9.31 12.22 -0.81
CA PRO A 419 -9.17 12.96 0.44
C PRO A 419 -8.69 12.10 1.62
N ALA A 420 -9.11 10.83 1.67
CA ALA A 420 -8.70 9.92 2.74
C ALA A 420 -7.21 9.60 2.71
N LEU A 421 -6.65 9.40 1.51
CA LEU A 421 -5.21 9.17 1.34
C LEU A 421 -4.40 10.42 1.64
N ALA A 422 -4.82 11.58 1.14
CA ALA A 422 -4.18 12.85 1.44
C ALA A 422 -4.16 13.09 2.97
N LEU A 423 -5.29 12.85 3.65
CA LEU A 423 -5.39 12.90 5.11
C LEU A 423 -4.44 11.89 5.77
N GLY A 424 -4.39 10.66 5.29
CA GLY A 424 -3.54 9.59 5.81
C GLY A 424 -2.06 9.94 5.73
N VAL A 425 -1.59 10.42 4.58
CA VAL A 425 -0.22 10.88 4.38
C VAL A 425 0.10 12.06 5.30
N LEU A 426 -0.77 13.07 5.33
CA LEU A 426 -0.61 14.24 6.20
C LEU A 426 -0.50 13.83 7.68
N LEU A 427 -1.41 13.00 8.16
CA LEU A 427 -1.40 12.55 9.55
C LEU A 427 -0.18 11.66 9.86
N SER A 428 0.30 10.83 8.92
CA SER A 428 1.54 10.07 9.08
C SER A 428 2.75 10.99 9.26
N ILE A 429 2.84 12.05 8.45
CA ILE A 429 3.91 13.05 8.56
C ILE A 429 3.80 13.79 9.89
N VAL A 430 2.61 14.22 10.29
CA VAL A 430 2.38 14.90 11.57
C VAL A 430 2.80 14.01 12.76
N LEU A 431 2.42 12.72 12.74
CA LEU A 431 2.82 11.79 13.80
C LEU A 431 4.34 11.56 13.83
N LEU A 432 4.98 11.48 12.67
CA LEU A 432 6.44 11.37 12.58
C LEU A 432 7.12 12.62 13.17
N LEU A 433 6.64 13.82 12.80
CA LEU A 433 7.15 15.07 13.32
C LEU A 433 6.92 15.21 14.83
N GLN A 434 5.75 14.79 15.33
CA GLN A 434 5.47 14.79 16.77
C GLN A 434 6.42 13.87 17.56
N ARG A 435 6.74 12.68 17.01
CA ARG A 435 7.69 11.75 17.64
C ARG A 435 9.09 12.34 17.69
N THR A 436 9.57 12.91 16.58
CA THR A 436 10.89 13.53 16.50
C THR A 436 10.99 14.83 17.29
N ALA A 437 9.90 15.61 17.39
CA ALA A 437 9.89 16.89 18.10
C ALA A 437 10.00 16.77 19.63
N ARG A 438 9.66 15.61 20.20
CA ARG A 438 9.78 15.33 21.63
C ARG A 438 10.59 14.06 21.86
N PRO A 439 11.93 14.16 21.73
CA PRO A 439 12.80 13.00 21.85
C PRO A 439 12.71 12.39 23.25
N HIS A 440 12.85 11.08 23.31
CA HIS A 440 13.02 10.42 24.58
C HIS A 440 14.37 10.83 25.18
N TRP A 441 14.35 11.18 26.46
CA TRP A 441 15.53 11.45 27.25
C TRP A 441 15.38 10.83 28.63
N ALA A 442 16.48 10.59 29.28
CA ALA A 442 16.48 10.02 30.61
C ALA A 442 17.61 10.59 31.46
N GLU A 443 17.27 10.98 32.68
CA GLU A 443 18.26 11.14 33.72
C GLU A 443 18.87 9.79 34.03
N VAL A 444 20.18 9.70 34.07
CA VAL A 444 20.90 8.46 34.34
C VAL A 444 21.80 8.59 35.57
N GLY A 445 22.05 7.46 36.21
CA GLY A 445 22.99 7.34 37.31
C GLY A 445 23.74 6.01 37.20
N ARG A 446 24.81 5.85 37.99
CA ARG A 446 25.67 4.69 37.97
C ARG A 446 25.02 3.53 38.74
N LEU A 447 25.00 2.32 38.18
CA LEU A 447 24.65 1.13 38.92
C LEU A 447 25.75 0.83 39.98
N PRO A 448 25.39 0.61 41.26
CA PRO A 448 26.36 0.37 42.30
C PRO A 448 27.36 -0.73 41.94
N GLY A 449 28.67 -0.44 42.16
CA GLY A 449 29.75 -1.37 41.89
C GLY A 449 30.06 -1.65 40.41
N THR A 450 29.48 -0.88 39.48
CA THR A 450 29.71 -1.03 38.02
C THR A 450 30.01 0.32 37.36
N GLU A 451 30.42 0.30 36.10
CA GLU A 451 30.57 1.49 35.24
C GLU A 451 29.38 1.65 34.26
N VAL A 452 28.23 1.04 34.57
CA VAL A 452 27.06 1.07 33.74
C VAL A 452 26.07 2.11 34.25
N PHE A 453 25.60 2.99 33.33
CA PHE A 453 24.61 4.03 33.62
C PHE A 453 23.22 3.61 33.17
N ARG A 454 22.23 3.82 34.04
CA ARG A 454 20.83 3.45 33.82
C ARG A 454 19.89 4.57 34.26
N ASN A 455 18.67 4.54 33.70
CA ASN A 455 17.61 5.48 34.01
C ASN A 455 17.24 5.40 35.50
N VAL A 456 17.32 6.54 36.19
CA VAL A 456 17.04 6.68 37.65
C VAL A 456 15.61 6.28 38.01
N ARG A 457 14.66 6.35 37.06
CA ARG A 457 13.27 5.96 37.32
C ARG A 457 12.99 4.48 37.17
N ARG A 458 13.96 3.72 36.62
CA ARG A 458 13.79 2.27 36.32
C ARG A 458 14.71 1.37 37.10
N HIS A 459 15.80 1.93 37.64
CA HIS A 459 16.83 1.21 38.35
C HIS A 459 17.26 1.95 39.61
N GLN A 460 17.71 1.21 40.61
CA GLN A 460 18.41 1.80 41.76
C GLN A 460 19.83 2.15 41.32
N VAL A 461 20.15 3.42 41.34
CA VAL A 461 21.40 3.98 40.84
C VAL A 461 21.97 5.01 41.82
N GLU A 462 23.27 5.21 41.77
CA GLU A 462 23.96 6.29 42.46
C GLU A 462 23.92 7.55 41.63
N THR A 463 23.62 8.70 42.27
CA THR A 463 23.65 10.03 41.67
C THR A 463 24.42 10.98 42.57
N LEU A 464 25.00 12.06 42.00
CA LEU A 464 25.70 13.09 42.73
C LEU A 464 24.88 14.39 42.69
N PRO A 465 24.67 15.09 43.83
CA PRO A 465 23.82 16.29 43.85
C PRO A 465 24.28 17.42 42.92
N HIS A 466 25.59 17.55 42.71
CA HIS A 466 26.22 18.57 41.87
C HIS A 466 26.37 18.19 40.40
N LEU A 467 26.11 16.90 40.06
CA LEU A 467 26.27 16.35 38.72
C LEU A 467 24.94 15.86 38.19
N LEU A 468 24.45 16.46 37.13
CA LEU A 468 23.27 16.00 36.38
C LEU A 468 23.72 15.32 35.11
N GLN A 469 23.39 14.03 34.95
CA GLN A 469 23.70 13.23 33.78
C GLN A 469 22.42 12.93 33.01
N VAL A 470 22.35 13.32 31.74
CA VAL A 470 21.17 13.15 30.90
C VAL A 470 21.55 12.48 29.61
N ARG A 471 20.89 11.35 29.33
CA ARG A 471 21.01 10.67 28.05
C ARG A 471 19.92 11.14 27.09
N VAL A 472 20.33 11.51 25.88
CA VAL A 472 19.43 11.84 24.77
C VAL A 472 19.36 10.67 23.81
N ASP A 473 18.14 10.19 23.55
CA ASP A 473 17.90 8.96 22.78
C ASP A 473 17.45 9.25 21.33
N GLU A 474 17.78 10.43 20.76
CA GLU A 474 17.40 10.84 19.41
C GLU A 474 18.45 11.79 18.81
N SER A 475 18.51 11.87 17.47
CA SER A 475 19.33 12.87 16.75
C SER A 475 18.88 14.29 17.06
N LEU A 476 19.82 15.25 17.08
CA LEU A 476 19.52 16.66 17.37
C LEU A 476 19.29 17.43 16.06
N VAL A 477 18.05 17.82 15.83
CA VAL A 477 17.61 18.47 14.60
C VAL A 477 16.66 19.63 14.89
N PHE A 478 16.39 20.46 13.89
CA PHE A 478 15.56 21.67 14.01
C PHE A 478 14.20 21.43 14.72
N THR A 479 13.66 20.20 14.64
CA THR A 479 12.36 19.88 15.24
C THR A 479 12.40 19.74 16.76
N ASN A 480 13.53 19.32 17.35
CA ASN A 480 13.59 18.92 18.75
C ASN A 480 14.57 19.70 19.62
N THR A 481 15.54 20.36 19.02
CA THR A 481 16.64 20.99 19.78
C THR A 481 16.15 22.05 20.76
N ARG A 482 15.20 22.88 20.33
CA ARG A 482 14.63 23.91 21.21
C ARG A 482 13.93 23.32 22.41
N TRP A 483 13.07 22.32 22.17
CA TRP A 483 12.35 21.63 23.25
C TRP A 483 13.30 20.94 24.23
N LEU A 484 14.37 20.31 23.73
CA LEU A 484 15.38 19.69 24.58
C LEU A 484 16.13 20.72 25.42
N ALA A 485 16.57 21.83 24.81
CA ALA A 485 17.26 22.92 25.54
C ALA A 485 16.38 23.51 26.65
N ASP A 486 15.10 23.81 26.33
CA ASP A 486 14.14 24.31 27.31
C ASP A 486 13.92 23.32 28.46
N THR A 487 13.80 22.01 28.12
CA THR A 487 13.61 20.93 29.12
C THR A 487 14.82 20.80 30.04
N LEU A 488 16.03 20.79 29.49
CA LEU A 488 17.28 20.72 30.28
C LEU A 488 17.49 21.96 31.13
N GLY A 489 17.21 23.15 30.58
CA GLY A 489 17.28 24.42 31.29
C GLY A 489 16.34 24.46 32.50
N GLN A 490 15.09 23.98 32.35
CA GLN A 490 14.13 23.86 33.46
C GLN A 490 14.58 22.82 34.50
N LEU A 491 15.14 21.68 34.08
CA LEU A 491 15.61 20.65 34.97
C LEU A 491 16.77 21.15 35.88
N VAL A 492 17.71 21.90 35.28
CA VAL A 492 18.79 22.53 36.01
C VAL A 492 18.26 23.62 36.95
N GLN A 493 17.29 24.44 36.52
CA GLN A 493 16.70 25.49 37.36
C GLN A 493 16.03 24.94 38.63
N GLN A 494 15.44 23.75 38.57
CA GLN A 494 14.81 23.11 39.71
C GLN A 494 15.82 22.51 40.71
N ARG A 495 17.12 22.48 40.37
CA ARG A 495 18.17 21.80 41.14
C ARG A 495 19.35 22.74 41.42
N THR A 496 19.25 23.55 42.44
CA THR A 496 20.25 24.56 42.81
C THR A 496 21.65 24.04 43.13
N ALA A 497 21.76 22.72 43.47
CA ALA A 497 23.03 22.08 43.77
C ALA A 497 23.83 21.70 42.51
N VAL A 498 23.21 21.64 41.33
CA VAL A 498 23.88 21.23 40.09
C VAL A 498 24.92 22.25 39.65
N ARG A 499 26.14 21.75 39.42
CA ARG A 499 27.28 22.52 38.87
C ARG A 499 27.72 22.01 37.51
N HIS A 500 27.45 20.73 37.23
CA HIS A 500 27.84 20.09 36.01
C HIS A 500 26.63 19.41 35.37
N LEU A 501 26.42 19.63 34.08
CA LEU A 501 25.48 18.88 33.24
C LEU A 501 26.29 18.08 32.23
N VAL A 502 26.17 16.75 32.24
CA VAL A 502 26.75 15.89 31.22
C VAL A 502 25.63 15.42 30.30
N LEU A 503 25.74 15.73 29.01
CA LEU A 503 24.83 15.28 27.97
C LEU A 503 25.42 14.03 27.30
N MET A 504 24.87 12.88 27.63
CA MET A 504 25.26 11.59 27.11
C MET A 504 24.60 11.36 25.75
N MET A 505 25.38 11.17 24.68
CA MET A 505 24.93 11.22 23.29
C MET A 505 25.14 9.91 22.47
N PRO A 506 25.07 8.70 23.03
CA PRO A 506 25.34 7.46 22.28
C PRO A 506 24.28 7.16 21.21
N ALA A 507 23.07 7.68 21.36
CA ALA A 507 21.97 7.52 20.41
C ALA A 507 21.84 8.70 19.42
N VAL A 508 22.63 9.74 19.59
CA VAL A 508 22.67 10.86 18.63
C VAL A 508 23.49 10.44 17.42
N ASN A 509 22.80 10.19 16.29
CA ASN A 509 23.44 9.76 15.05
C ASN A 509 23.75 10.92 14.10
N PHE A 510 23.07 12.03 14.28
CA PHE A 510 23.14 13.19 13.40
C PHE A 510 22.85 14.47 14.18
N ILE A 511 23.49 15.56 13.78
CA ILE A 511 23.23 16.91 14.24
C ILE A 511 23.18 17.83 13.03
N ASP A 512 22.11 18.63 12.90
CA ASP A 512 22.02 19.69 11.89
C ASP A 512 22.49 21.05 12.46
N LEU A 513 22.43 22.09 11.63
CA LEU A 513 22.85 23.44 12.04
C LEU A 513 22.03 23.95 13.24
N SER A 514 20.71 23.72 13.23
CA SER A 514 19.84 24.13 14.34
C SER A 514 20.14 23.36 15.62
N GLY A 515 20.54 22.08 15.49
CA GLY A 515 21.03 21.26 16.60
C GLY A 515 22.29 21.83 17.22
N LEU A 516 23.24 22.24 16.40
CA LEU A 516 24.48 22.92 16.85
C LEU A 516 24.17 24.24 17.56
N GLU A 517 23.41 25.13 16.92
CA GLU A 517 23.03 26.44 17.50
C GLU A 517 22.28 26.29 18.82
N GLY A 518 21.38 25.27 18.90
CA GLY A 518 20.65 24.97 20.13
C GLY A 518 21.54 24.49 21.28
N LEU A 519 22.57 23.69 20.99
CA LEU A 519 23.56 23.28 22.00
C LEU A 519 24.41 24.47 22.45
N GLN A 520 24.82 25.33 21.53
CA GLN A 520 25.55 26.55 21.86
C GLN A 520 24.73 27.46 22.79
N LYS A 521 23.48 27.70 22.43
CA LYS A 521 22.55 28.49 23.25
C LYS A 521 22.32 27.86 24.63
N LEU A 522 22.12 26.56 24.72
CA LEU A 522 22.00 25.84 25.98
C LEU A 522 23.27 26.04 26.84
N ASN A 523 24.45 25.91 26.24
CA ASN A 523 25.72 26.10 26.92
C ASN A 523 25.84 27.53 27.50
N ASP A 524 25.47 28.55 26.75
CA ASP A 524 25.50 29.95 27.20
C ASP A 524 24.51 30.21 28.35
N GLU A 525 23.29 29.64 28.25
CA GLU A 525 22.29 29.76 29.32
C GLU A 525 22.74 29.05 30.60
N LEU A 526 23.38 27.88 30.50
CA LEU A 526 23.95 27.16 31.63
C LEU A 526 25.12 27.90 32.24
N ARG A 527 26.00 28.44 31.40
CA ARG A 527 27.13 29.28 31.84
C ARG A 527 26.69 30.50 32.67
N GLN A 528 25.62 31.18 32.23
CA GLN A 528 25.04 32.32 32.98
C GLN A 528 24.53 31.90 34.36
N ARG A 529 24.17 30.63 34.53
CA ARG A 529 23.71 30.05 35.81
C ARG A 529 24.85 29.42 36.64
N GLY A 530 26.09 29.51 36.15
CA GLY A 530 27.23 28.90 36.82
C GLY A 530 27.29 27.38 36.69
N VAL A 531 26.63 26.82 35.65
CA VAL A 531 26.63 25.39 35.35
C VAL A 531 27.47 25.10 34.11
N THR A 532 28.39 24.16 34.20
CA THR A 532 29.27 23.73 33.11
C THR A 532 28.63 22.63 32.31
N LEU A 533 28.54 22.77 30.96
CA LEU A 533 28.06 21.75 30.05
C LEU A 533 29.20 20.84 29.58
N HIS A 534 29.05 19.56 29.74
CA HIS A 534 29.93 18.53 29.22
C HIS A 534 29.18 17.63 28.22
N LEU A 535 29.91 17.00 27.31
CA LEU A 535 29.38 16.00 26.38
C LEU A 535 30.09 14.68 26.60
N SER A 536 29.36 13.56 26.47
CA SER A 536 29.95 12.22 26.53
C SER A 536 29.43 11.30 25.42
N GLU A 537 30.20 10.27 25.09
CA GLU A 537 29.84 9.22 24.13
C GLU A 537 29.45 9.76 22.74
N LEU A 538 30.19 10.73 22.23
CA LEU A 538 29.97 11.28 20.89
C LEU A 538 30.36 10.26 19.81
N LYS A 539 29.47 10.03 18.84
CA LYS A 539 29.83 9.29 17.63
C LYS A 539 30.70 10.11 16.70
N GLY A 540 31.63 9.47 15.99
CA GLY A 540 32.57 10.14 15.10
C GLY A 540 31.94 11.20 14.19
N PRO A 541 30.88 10.88 13.38
CA PRO A 541 30.24 11.85 12.49
C PRO A 541 29.62 13.06 13.22
N VAL A 542 29.17 12.88 14.45
CA VAL A 542 28.63 13.98 15.29
C VAL A 542 29.76 14.83 15.85
N ALA A 543 30.81 14.19 16.34
CA ALA A 543 32.02 14.88 16.83
C ALA A 543 32.67 15.73 15.72
N ASP A 544 32.78 15.20 14.50
CA ASP A 544 33.34 15.93 13.34
C ASP A 544 32.52 17.19 13.02
N ARG A 545 31.20 17.11 13.05
CA ARG A 545 30.29 18.26 12.83
C ARG A 545 30.39 19.30 13.95
N LEU A 546 30.43 18.85 15.20
CA LEU A 546 30.59 19.74 16.35
C LEU A 546 31.94 20.46 16.29
N LYS A 547 33.03 19.76 15.93
CA LYS A 547 34.36 20.37 15.73
C LYS A 547 34.35 21.39 14.59
N ALA A 548 33.73 21.07 13.46
CA ALA A 548 33.54 22.02 12.37
C ALA A 548 32.71 23.24 12.78
N GLY A 549 31.81 23.10 13.76
CA GLY A 549 31.05 24.18 14.40
C GLY A 549 31.78 24.89 15.54
N GLY A 550 33.09 24.71 15.68
CA GLY A 550 33.91 25.42 16.69
C GLY A 550 33.69 24.91 18.12
N LEU A 551 33.45 23.63 18.34
CA LEU A 551 33.14 23.02 19.64
C LEU A 551 34.10 23.48 20.74
N GLU A 552 35.41 23.52 20.47
CA GLU A 552 36.45 23.91 21.45
C GLU A 552 36.37 25.36 21.88
N GLN A 553 35.71 26.22 21.09
CA GLN A 553 35.59 27.65 21.36
C GLN A 553 34.37 27.98 22.24
N TRP A 554 33.28 27.22 22.11
CA TRP A 554 32.05 27.55 22.80
C TRP A 554 31.71 26.62 23.98
N LEU A 555 32.18 25.35 23.99
CA LEU A 555 31.87 24.41 25.06
C LEU A 555 32.55 24.82 26.38
N THR A 556 31.77 25.00 27.42
CA THR A 556 32.31 25.41 28.74
C THR A 556 33.02 24.29 29.47
N GLY A 557 32.64 23.02 29.18
CA GLY A 557 33.18 21.84 29.82
C GLY A 557 34.13 21.06 28.92
N ARG A 558 34.03 19.73 28.99
CA ARG A 558 34.89 18.78 28.27
C ARG A 558 34.04 17.76 27.48
N VAL A 559 34.68 17.14 26.51
CA VAL A 559 34.15 15.95 25.83
C VAL A 559 34.81 14.75 26.46
N PHE A 560 34.00 13.83 27.02
CA PHE A 560 34.45 12.59 27.62
C PHE A 560 34.19 11.43 26.64
N LEU A 561 35.10 10.47 26.60
CA LEU A 561 34.94 9.31 25.72
C LEU A 561 33.81 8.40 26.22
N THR A 562 33.70 8.24 27.52
CA THR A 562 32.66 7.42 28.17
C THR A 562 31.97 8.19 29.29
N GLU A 563 30.76 7.79 29.64
CA GLU A 563 30.05 8.35 30.79
C GLU A 563 30.73 8.03 32.12
N ALA A 564 31.41 6.90 32.21
CA ALA A 564 32.21 6.53 33.39
C ALA A 564 33.39 7.47 33.60
N GLU A 565 34.09 7.87 32.53
CA GLU A 565 35.15 8.88 32.60
C GLU A 565 34.61 10.22 33.11
N ALA A 566 33.44 10.66 32.61
CA ALA A 566 32.79 11.88 33.09
C ALA A 566 32.45 11.79 34.58
N TRP A 567 31.89 10.68 35.03
CA TRP A 567 31.54 10.42 36.42
C TRP A 567 32.78 10.54 37.35
N HIS A 568 33.88 9.86 37.02
CA HIS A 568 35.10 9.87 37.81
C HIS A 568 35.76 11.25 37.82
N ALA A 569 35.78 11.94 36.68
CA ALA A 569 36.38 13.27 36.57
C ALA A 569 35.61 14.35 37.31
N LEU A 570 34.29 14.17 37.49
CA LEU A 570 33.38 15.15 38.11
C LEU A 570 32.83 14.65 39.45
N GLN A 571 33.47 13.66 40.09
CA GLN A 571 33.02 13.09 41.35
C GLN A 571 33.23 14.07 42.54
N ALA A 572 34.25 14.92 42.46
CA ALA A 572 34.46 15.99 43.42
C ALA A 572 33.60 17.19 43.07
N PRO A 573 32.98 17.86 44.06
CA PRO A 573 32.12 19.02 43.83
C PRO A 573 32.87 20.26 43.30
#